data_2a738708f1ad1c512c16e42ae2d86b19
#
_entry.id   2a738708f1ad1c512c16e42ae2d86b19
#
_cell.length_a   1.000
_cell.length_b   1.000
_cell.length_c   1.000
_cell.angle_alpha   90.00
_cell.angle_beta   90.00
_cell.angle_gamma   90.00
#
_symmetry.space_group_name_H-M   'P 1'
#
loop_
_entity.id
_entity.type
_entity.pdbx_description
1 polymer ?
#
loop_
_entity_poly.entity_id
_entity_poly.type
_entity_poly.pdbx_seq_one_letter_code
_entity_poly.pdbx_strand_id
1 'polypeptide(L)'
;RVLLHYGGGSVIRSGLLDRVKKSLDGEGVSYVELGGVKPNPRSGLVYEGIDLCRKEKVDFVLAVGGGSTIDSAKAIAAGAVYDGDFWDYYEGKLVEEALPIGTVITISAAGSEGSPDSVITKEEGMFKRGATGEAFRPKFTIMNPALTQTLPAYQTACGITDIMAHLYERYLTNTEEVEVTDRMFVGLLLTMIHVGP
;
A
#
# COMPACT_ATOMS: atom_id res chain seq x y z
N ARG A 1 -15.36 0.75 -13.34
CA ARG A 1 -14.47 1.91 -13.57
C ARG A 1 -13.39 1.98 -12.49
N VAL A 2 -12.13 2.07 -12.87
CA VAL A 2 -10.99 1.99 -11.96
C VAL A 2 -10.52 3.39 -11.54
N LEU A 3 -10.20 3.58 -10.24
CA LEU A 3 -9.30 4.65 -9.81
C LEU A 3 -7.86 4.16 -9.96
N LEU A 4 -7.10 4.72 -10.89
CA LEU A 4 -5.67 4.49 -11.03
C LEU A 4 -4.92 5.46 -10.11
N HIS A 5 -4.47 4.95 -8.95
CA HIS A 5 -3.82 5.74 -7.90
C HIS A 5 -2.33 5.46 -7.87
N TYR A 6 -1.49 6.52 -7.89
CA TYR A 6 -0.05 6.33 -8.05
C TYR A 6 0.80 7.39 -7.35
N GLY A 7 2.07 7.06 -7.17
CA GLY A 7 3.06 7.92 -6.51
C GLY A 7 3.51 9.11 -7.36
N GLY A 8 4.33 9.97 -6.76
CA GLY A 8 4.66 11.29 -7.28
C GLY A 8 5.66 11.36 -8.43
N GLY A 9 6.19 10.28 -8.99
CA GLY A 9 7.12 10.49 -10.10
C GLY A 9 7.91 9.28 -10.61
N SER A 10 8.30 8.32 -9.78
CA SER A 10 9.10 7.17 -10.24
C SER A 10 8.35 6.30 -11.26
N VAL A 11 7.07 6.03 -11.01
CA VAL A 11 6.21 5.24 -11.89
C VAL A 11 5.96 5.91 -13.24
N ILE A 12 5.97 7.24 -13.29
CA ILE A 12 5.86 8.03 -14.52
C ILE A 12 7.20 7.96 -15.29
N ARG A 13 8.30 8.30 -14.62
CA ARG A 13 9.62 8.33 -15.27
C ARG A 13 10.10 6.97 -15.79
N SER A 14 9.70 5.88 -15.14
CA SER A 14 10.04 4.51 -15.57
C SER A 14 9.15 4.01 -16.72
N GLY A 15 8.12 4.75 -17.13
CA GLY A 15 7.13 4.31 -18.10
C GLY A 15 6.18 3.23 -17.59
N LEU A 16 6.23 2.89 -16.29
CA LEU A 16 5.35 1.87 -15.71
C LEU A 16 3.89 2.30 -15.78
N LEU A 17 3.60 3.56 -15.49
CA LEU A 17 2.24 4.08 -15.54
C LEU A 17 1.63 3.93 -16.93
N ASP A 18 2.38 4.25 -18.00
CA ASP A 18 1.91 4.11 -19.38
C ASP A 18 1.67 2.65 -19.77
N ARG A 19 2.51 1.73 -19.25
CA ARG A 19 2.31 0.28 -19.45
C ARG A 19 1.02 -0.20 -18.78
N VAL A 20 0.72 0.28 -17.57
CA VAL A 20 -0.52 -0.06 -16.86
C VAL A 20 -1.72 0.50 -17.61
N LYS A 21 -1.68 1.77 -18.03
CA LYS A 21 -2.74 2.39 -18.85
C LYS A 21 -2.99 1.61 -20.14
N LYS A 22 -1.93 1.31 -20.88
CA LYS A 22 -2.04 0.51 -22.12
C LYS A 22 -2.68 -0.85 -21.90
N SER A 23 -2.39 -1.48 -20.75
CA SER A 23 -3.02 -2.76 -20.39
C SER A 23 -4.52 -2.60 -20.11
N LEU A 24 -4.91 -1.57 -19.36
CA LEU A 24 -6.32 -1.25 -19.08
C LEU A 24 -7.09 -0.90 -20.36
N ASP A 25 -6.50 -0.06 -21.21
CA ASP A 25 -7.09 0.33 -22.50
C ASP A 25 -7.28 -0.87 -23.43
N GLY A 26 -6.30 -1.78 -23.46
CA GLY A 26 -6.35 -3.00 -24.26
C GLY A 26 -7.50 -3.94 -23.89
N GLU A 27 -7.90 -3.93 -22.65
CA GLU A 27 -9.03 -4.71 -22.11
C GLU A 27 -10.34 -3.89 -22.01
N GLY A 28 -10.35 -2.67 -22.51
CA GLY A 28 -11.52 -1.79 -22.49
C GLY A 28 -11.93 -1.35 -21.08
N VAL A 29 -11.00 -1.37 -20.11
CA VAL A 29 -11.26 -0.97 -18.73
C VAL A 29 -11.16 0.54 -18.59
N SER A 30 -12.27 1.21 -18.30
CA SER A 30 -12.29 2.64 -18.06
C SER A 30 -11.66 3.01 -16.71
N TYR A 31 -10.91 4.09 -16.66
CA TYR A 31 -10.27 4.56 -15.42
C TYR A 31 -10.29 6.08 -15.28
N VAL A 32 -10.09 6.54 -14.07
CA VAL A 32 -9.76 7.92 -13.72
C VAL A 32 -8.45 7.91 -12.92
N GLU A 33 -7.70 8.99 -12.99
CA GLU A 33 -6.36 9.05 -12.41
C GLU A 33 -6.31 9.96 -11.20
N LEU A 34 -5.57 9.52 -10.16
CA LEU A 34 -5.18 10.36 -9.03
C LEU A 34 -3.73 10.04 -8.66
N GLY A 35 -2.81 10.90 -9.06
CA GLY A 35 -1.39 10.78 -8.76
C GLY A 35 -0.96 11.67 -7.60
N GLY A 36 0.35 11.66 -7.32
CA GLY A 36 0.96 12.61 -6.40
C GLY A 36 1.09 12.14 -4.95
N VAL A 37 0.93 10.85 -4.68
CA VAL A 37 1.16 10.31 -3.34
C VAL A 37 2.58 10.60 -2.88
N LYS A 38 2.69 11.21 -1.71
CA LYS A 38 3.97 11.49 -1.03
C LYS A 38 4.30 10.36 -0.04
N PRO A 39 5.59 10.17 0.29
CA PRO A 39 5.96 9.34 1.44
C PRO A 39 5.21 9.79 2.71
N ASN A 40 4.78 8.83 3.53
CA ASN A 40 3.84 9.06 4.63
C ASN A 40 2.56 9.74 4.11
N PRO A 41 1.65 8.99 3.50
CA PRO A 41 0.55 9.53 2.69
C PRO A 41 -0.34 10.45 3.53
N ARG A 42 -0.86 11.49 2.88
CA ARG A 42 -1.56 12.60 3.52
C ARG A 42 -3.07 12.50 3.38
N SER A 43 -3.78 12.92 4.42
CA SER A 43 -5.26 12.90 4.45
C SER A 43 -5.90 13.74 3.33
N GLY A 44 -5.30 14.86 2.95
CA GLY A 44 -5.86 15.73 1.89
C GLY A 44 -6.04 14.99 0.57
N LEU A 45 -5.03 14.23 0.11
CA LEU A 45 -5.14 13.44 -1.12
C LEU A 45 -6.13 12.27 -0.98
N VAL A 46 -6.31 11.75 0.23
CA VAL A 46 -7.32 10.70 0.50
C VAL A 46 -8.73 11.27 0.34
N TYR A 47 -9.02 12.44 0.90
CA TYR A 47 -10.32 13.11 0.71
C TYR A 47 -10.61 13.38 -0.76
N GLU A 48 -9.63 13.92 -1.50
CA GLU A 48 -9.75 14.13 -2.95
C GLU A 48 -10.08 12.82 -3.69
N GLY A 49 -9.42 11.73 -3.33
CA GLY A 49 -9.66 10.42 -3.92
C GLY A 49 -11.05 9.85 -3.61
N ILE A 50 -11.54 10.04 -2.38
CA ILE A 50 -12.90 9.65 -1.97
C ILE A 50 -13.94 10.39 -2.80
N ASP A 51 -13.81 11.70 -2.90
CA ASP A 51 -14.73 12.54 -3.69
C ASP A 51 -14.72 12.15 -5.17
N LEU A 52 -13.53 11.89 -5.72
CA LEU A 52 -13.36 11.43 -7.10
C LEU A 52 -14.03 10.06 -7.31
N CYS A 53 -13.81 9.10 -6.40
CA CYS A 53 -14.45 7.78 -6.49
C CYS A 53 -15.98 7.87 -6.50
N ARG A 54 -16.56 8.68 -5.62
CA ARG A 54 -18.00 8.87 -5.52
C ARG A 54 -18.57 9.55 -6.78
N LYS A 55 -17.94 10.65 -7.24
CA LYS A 55 -18.32 11.40 -8.42
C LYS A 55 -18.30 10.55 -9.69
N GLU A 56 -17.24 9.80 -9.89
CA GLU A 56 -16.98 9.03 -11.10
C GLU A 56 -17.53 7.60 -11.03
N LYS A 57 -18.19 7.25 -9.92
CA LYS A 57 -18.75 5.90 -9.65
C LYS A 57 -17.72 4.80 -9.85
N VAL A 58 -16.55 4.99 -9.22
CA VAL A 58 -15.47 4.02 -9.22
C VAL A 58 -15.90 2.78 -8.43
N ASP A 59 -15.59 1.61 -8.97
CA ASP A 59 -15.91 0.30 -8.38
C ASP A 59 -14.67 -0.55 -8.07
N PHE A 60 -13.47 -0.02 -8.37
CA PHE A 60 -12.19 -0.68 -8.10
C PHE A 60 -11.06 0.35 -7.95
N VAL A 61 -10.13 0.11 -7.02
CA VAL A 61 -8.94 0.96 -6.83
C VAL A 61 -7.68 0.18 -7.19
N LEU A 62 -6.90 0.68 -8.16
CA LEU A 62 -5.61 0.10 -8.55
C LEU A 62 -4.47 1.01 -8.10
N ALA A 63 -3.71 0.54 -7.11
CA ALA A 63 -2.53 1.25 -6.60
C ALA A 63 -1.27 0.86 -7.37
N VAL A 64 -0.56 1.84 -7.92
CA VAL A 64 0.72 1.63 -8.63
C VAL A 64 1.83 2.39 -7.92
N GLY A 65 2.65 1.67 -7.13
CA GLY A 65 3.71 2.30 -6.33
C GLY A 65 4.18 1.46 -5.17
N GLY A 66 4.74 2.12 -4.17
CA GLY A 66 5.15 1.49 -2.90
C GLY A 66 4.06 1.55 -1.82
N GLY A 67 4.41 1.14 -0.60
CA GLY A 67 3.50 1.04 0.55
C GLY A 67 2.67 2.31 0.80
N SER A 68 3.26 3.51 0.70
CA SER A 68 2.53 4.77 0.87
C SER A 68 1.39 4.94 -0.14
N THR A 69 1.60 4.50 -1.40
CA THR A 69 0.55 4.54 -2.42
C THR A 69 -0.55 3.53 -2.12
N ILE A 70 -0.17 2.34 -1.66
CA ILE A 70 -1.11 1.28 -1.29
C ILE A 70 -1.93 1.71 -0.08
N ASP A 71 -1.32 2.27 0.95
CA ASP A 71 -2.00 2.76 2.15
C ASP A 71 -3.02 3.85 1.81
N SER A 72 -2.62 4.81 0.96
CA SER A 72 -3.52 5.85 0.46
C SER A 72 -4.70 5.26 -0.32
N ALA A 73 -4.45 4.28 -1.19
CA ALA A 73 -5.48 3.59 -1.96
C ALA A 73 -6.48 2.84 -1.06
N LYS A 74 -6.00 2.19 0.01
CA LYS A 74 -6.83 1.52 1.02
C LYS A 74 -7.76 2.51 1.72
N ALA A 75 -7.20 3.64 2.18
CA ALA A 75 -7.98 4.70 2.82
C ALA A 75 -9.06 5.26 1.89
N ILE A 76 -8.71 5.52 0.62
CA ILE A 76 -9.67 5.97 -0.40
C ILE A 76 -10.76 4.92 -0.61
N ALA A 77 -10.39 3.64 -0.76
CA ALA A 77 -11.33 2.55 -1.04
C ALA A 77 -12.37 2.38 0.07
N ALA A 78 -11.96 2.45 1.34
CA ALA A 78 -12.88 2.38 2.48
C ALA A 78 -13.70 3.67 2.62
N GLY A 79 -13.06 4.84 2.51
CA GLY A 79 -13.75 6.11 2.61
C GLY A 79 -14.80 6.33 1.51
N ALA A 80 -14.59 5.76 0.32
CA ALA A 80 -15.53 5.90 -0.81
C ALA A 80 -16.90 5.27 -0.54
N VAL A 81 -16.95 4.18 0.24
CA VAL A 81 -18.17 3.45 0.59
C VAL A 81 -18.73 3.80 1.98
N TYR A 82 -18.02 4.58 2.76
CA TYR A 82 -18.41 4.96 4.11
C TYR A 82 -19.09 6.35 4.14
N ASP A 83 -20.25 6.44 4.78
CA ASP A 83 -21.01 7.70 4.87
C ASP A 83 -20.44 8.71 5.90
N GLY A 84 -19.51 8.28 6.77
CA GLY A 84 -18.82 9.13 7.75
C GLY A 84 -17.50 9.69 7.24
N ASP A 85 -16.69 10.22 8.16
CA ASP A 85 -15.34 10.63 7.88
C ASP A 85 -14.41 9.40 7.84
N PHE A 86 -13.64 9.20 6.75
CA PHE A 86 -12.69 8.09 6.68
C PHE A 86 -11.68 8.09 7.84
N TRP A 87 -11.44 9.25 8.47
CA TRP A 87 -10.53 9.36 9.60
C TRP A 87 -11.02 8.63 10.86
N ASP A 88 -12.31 8.34 10.98
CA ASP A 88 -12.89 7.51 12.06
C ASP A 88 -12.19 6.15 12.15
N TYR A 89 -11.80 5.58 11.00
CA TYR A 89 -11.06 4.33 10.95
C TYR A 89 -9.69 4.44 11.63
N TYR A 90 -9.06 5.61 11.53
CA TYR A 90 -7.76 5.91 12.15
C TYR A 90 -7.89 6.37 13.59
N GLU A 91 -9.12 6.47 14.10
CA GLU A 91 -9.47 6.73 15.50
C GLU A 91 -10.02 5.49 16.21
N GLY A 92 -9.92 4.32 15.56
CA GLY A 92 -10.21 3.03 16.18
C GLY A 92 -11.48 2.33 15.68
N LYS A 93 -12.20 2.91 14.69
CA LYS A 93 -13.30 2.20 14.03
C LYS A 93 -12.73 1.08 13.16
N LEU A 94 -13.37 -0.09 13.19
CA LEU A 94 -13.00 -1.22 12.34
C LEU A 94 -13.41 -0.95 10.89
N VAL A 95 -12.53 -1.33 9.94
CA VAL A 95 -12.81 -1.26 8.50
C VAL A 95 -13.52 -2.55 8.06
N GLU A 96 -14.83 -2.48 7.92
CA GLU A 96 -15.66 -3.62 7.54
C GLU A 96 -15.85 -3.73 6.02
N GLU A 97 -15.89 -2.58 5.33
CA GLU A 97 -16.13 -2.49 3.89
C GLU A 97 -15.14 -1.55 3.20
N ALA A 98 -14.82 -1.88 1.96
CA ALA A 98 -14.02 -1.05 1.05
C ALA A 98 -14.31 -1.44 -0.40
N LEU A 99 -14.09 -0.54 -1.35
CA LEU A 99 -13.97 -0.92 -2.74
C LEU A 99 -12.86 -1.97 -2.90
N PRO A 100 -12.98 -2.92 -3.83
CA PRO A 100 -11.91 -3.89 -4.07
C PRO A 100 -10.63 -3.18 -4.55
N ILE A 101 -9.48 -3.68 -4.07
CA ILE A 101 -8.17 -3.07 -4.29
C ILE A 101 -7.27 -4.06 -5.03
N GLY A 102 -6.56 -3.59 -6.04
CA GLY A 102 -5.44 -4.27 -6.66
C GLY A 102 -4.16 -3.45 -6.51
N THR A 103 -3.00 -4.10 -6.57
CA THR A 103 -1.73 -3.40 -6.45
C THR A 103 -0.72 -3.83 -7.50
N VAL A 104 0.11 -2.88 -7.93
CA VAL A 104 1.35 -3.10 -8.70
C VAL A 104 2.48 -2.52 -7.87
N ILE A 105 3.21 -3.39 -7.17
CA ILE A 105 4.24 -2.94 -6.22
C ILE A 105 5.56 -2.62 -6.91
N THR A 106 6.22 -1.55 -6.47
CA THR A 106 7.49 -1.07 -7.03
C THR A 106 8.65 -1.10 -6.05
N ILE A 107 8.42 -1.47 -4.81
CA ILE A 107 9.43 -1.59 -3.75
C ILE A 107 8.99 -2.63 -2.72
N SER A 108 9.91 -3.51 -2.34
CA SER A 108 9.72 -4.46 -1.22
C SER A 108 10.10 -3.77 0.09
N ALA A 109 9.22 -3.74 1.07
CA ALA A 109 9.43 -3.17 2.40
C ALA A 109 8.40 -3.75 3.41
N ALA A 110 7.49 -2.94 3.95
CA ALA A 110 6.53 -3.30 4.99
C ALA A 110 5.47 -4.35 4.62
N GLY A 111 5.28 -4.66 3.34
CA GLY A 111 4.31 -5.68 2.92
C GLY A 111 2.86 -5.19 2.88
N SER A 112 2.62 -3.89 2.65
CA SER A 112 1.27 -3.32 2.56
C SER A 112 0.42 -3.99 1.47
N GLU A 113 1.04 -4.50 0.41
CA GLU A 113 0.38 -5.23 -0.68
C GLU A 113 -0.29 -6.54 -0.25
N GLY A 114 0.06 -7.06 0.91
CA GLY A 114 -0.52 -8.29 1.48
C GLY A 114 -1.18 -8.08 2.85
N SER A 115 -1.09 -6.89 3.44
CA SER A 115 -1.58 -6.64 4.80
C SER A 115 -3.01 -6.07 4.83
N PRO A 116 -3.73 -6.22 5.95
CA PRO A 116 -5.02 -5.59 6.20
C PRO A 116 -4.86 -4.18 6.79
N ASP A 117 -3.66 -3.59 6.78
CA ASP A 117 -3.35 -2.36 7.48
C ASP A 117 -3.12 -1.20 6.52
N SER A 118 -3.39 0.02 6.98
CA SER A 118 -3.11 1.26 6.29
C SER A 118 -2.65 2.32 7.29
N VAL A 119 -1.64 3.12 6.94
CA VAL A 119 -1.12 4.19 7.80
C VAL A 119 -1.21 5.52 7.05
N ILE A 120 -1.97 6.47 7.60
CA ILE A 120 -2.16 7.81 7.02
C ILE A 120 -1.71 8.89 8.01
N THR A 121 -1.20 9.98 7.48
CA THR A 121 -0.89 11.18 8.25
C THR A 121 -1.95 12.25 8.02
N LYS A 122 -2.70 12.61 9.06
CA LYS A 122 -3.61 13.76 9.05
C LYS A 122 -2.79 15.03 9.04
N GLU A 123 -3.00 15.89 8.06
CA GLU A 123 -2.20 17.11 7.89
C GLU A 123 -2.48 18.11 9.03
N GLU A 124 -3.72 18.18 9.49
CA GLU A 124 -4.05 18.93 10.69
C GLU A 124 -3.50 18.21 11.91
N GLY A 125 -2.54 18.82 12.59
CA GLY A 125 -1.87 18.28 13.79
C GLY A 125 -0.81 17.22 13.49
N MET A 126 -0.57 16.87 12.24
CA MET A 126 0.46 15.90 11.81
C MET A 126 0.34 14.53 12.50
N PHE A 127 -0.86 14.09 12.77
CA PHE A 127 -1.11 12.80 13.40
C PHE A 127 -0.92 11.65 12.41
N LYS A 128 0.07 10.79 12.67
CA LYS A 128 0.29 9.56 11.91
C LYS A 128 -0.35 8.39 12.65
N ARG A 129 -1.39 7.79 12.07
CA ARG A 129 -2.16 6.71 12.70
C ARG A 129 -2.38 5.56 11.72
N GLY A 130 -2.57 4.37 12.29
CA GLY A 130 -2.94 3.15 11.56
C GLY A 130 -4.41 2.85 11.68
N ALA A 131 -4.95 2.20 10.66
CA ALA A 131 -6.26 1.57 10.65
C ALA A 131 -6.11 0.14 10.12
N THR A 132 -6.94 -0.78 10.57
CA THR A 132 -6.90 -2.18 10.18
C THR A 132 -8.29 -2.73 9.85
N GLY A 133 -8.33 -3.70 8.95
CA GLY A 133 -9.53 -4.44 8.61
C GLY A 133 -9.32 -5.31 7.38
N GLU A 134 -9.90 -6.50 7.34
CA GLU A 134 -9.72 -7.43 6.21
C GLU A 134 -10.20 -6.84 4.87
N ALA A 135 -11.11 -5.87 4.89
CA ALA A 135 -11.55 -5.16 3.70
C ALA A 135 -10.42 -4.37 3.00
N PHE A 136 -9.37 -3.98 3.72
CA PHE A 136 -8.19 -3.33 3.16
C PHE A 136 -7.28 -4.27 2.37
N ARG A 137 -7.39 -5.59 2.59
CA ARG A 137 -6.49 -6.55 1.94
C ARG A 137 -6.69 -6.55 0.42
N PRO A 138 -5.64 -6.29 -0.37
CA PRO A 138 -5.74 -6.31 -1.83
C PRO A 138 -6.25 -7.65 -2.36
N LYS A 139 -7.09 -7.61 -3.37
CA LYS A 139 -7.63 -8.79 -4.05
C LYS A 139 -6.58 -9.49 -4.91
N PHE A 140 -5.64 -8.73 -5.43
CA PHE A 140 -4.44 -9.24 -6.11
C PHE A 140 -3.28 -8.24 -5.98
N THR A 141 -2.07 -8.76 -6.17
CA THR A 141 -0.84 -7.98 -6.21
C THR A 141 0.04 -8.44 -7.37
N ILE A 142 0.45 -7.51 -8.21
CA ILE A 142 1.47 -7.74 -9.24
C ILE A 142 2.84 -7.46 -8.61
N MET A 143 3.57 -8.54 -8.32
CA MET A 143 4.90 -8.54 -7.71
C MET A 143 5.95 -8.89 -8.76
N ASN A 144 6.29 -7.96 -9.64
CA ASN A 144 7.33 -8.16 -10.65
C ASN A 144 8.68 -7.62 -10.15
N PRO A 145 9.67 -8.49 -9.84
CA PRO A 145 10.97 -8.05 -9.33
C PRO A 145 11.71 -7.08 -10.26
N ALA A 146 11.48 -7.15 -11.57
CA ALA A 146 12.09 -6.24 -12.52
C ALA A 146 11.71 -4.77 -12.29
N LEU A 147 10.58 -4.50 -11.62
CA LEU A 147 10.16 -3.13 -11.27
C LEU A 147 11.01 -2.51 -10.15
N THR A 148 11.74 -3.33 -9.39
CA THR A 148 12.59 -2.87 -8.29
C THR A 148 14.04 -2.60 -8.74
N GLN A 149 14.46 -3.02 -9.93
CA GLN A 149 15.84 -2.89 -10.41
C GLN A 149 16.34 -1.45 -10.54
N THR A 150 15.43 -0.48 -10.66
CA THR A 150 15.76 0.95 -10.76
C THR A 150 15.77 1.68 -9.43
N LEU A 151 15.55 0.97 -8.32
CA LEU A 151 15.60 1.57 -6.98
C LEU A 151 17.05 2.01 -6.66
N PRO A 152 17.24 3.21 -6.11
CA PRO A 152 18.53 3.59 -5.56
C PRO A 152 18.96 2.62 -4.44
N ALA A 153 20.26 2.34 -4.33
CA ALA A 153 20.81 1.43 -3.32
C ALA A 153 20.34 1.77 -1.89
N TYR A 154 20.28 3.07 -1.57
CA TYR A 154 19.75 3.52 -0.28
C TYR A 154 18.30 3.07 -0.04
N GLN A 155 17.43 3.16 -1.03
CA GLN A 155 16.03 2.71 -0.90
C GLN A 155 15.92 1.20 -0.76
N THR A 156 16.79 0.45 -1.43
CA THR A 156 16.88 -1.00 -1.29
C THR A 156 17.31 -1.36 0.14
N ALA A 157 18.34 -0.70 0.68
CA ALA A 157 18.80 -0.89 2.04
C ALA A 157 17.71 -0.54 3.08
N CYS A 158 16.96 0.56 2.86
CA CYS A 158 15.80 0.90 3.69
C CYS A 158 14.74 -0.21 3.67
N GLY A 159 14.41 -0.75 2.50
CA GLY A 159 13.44 -1.83 2.38
C GLY A 159 13.88 -3.11 3.10
N ILE A 160 15.15 -3.50 2.96
CA ILE A 160 15.74 -4.65 3.68
C ILE A 160 15.66 -4.43 5.18
N THR A 161 16.04 -3.25 5.67
CA THR A 161 15.99 -2.90 7.09
C THR A 161 14.55 -2.94 7.62
N ASP A 162 13.61 -2.45 6.84
CA ASP A 162 12.19 -2.45 7.21
C ASP A 162 11.62 -3.88 7.29
N ILE A 163 11.97 -4.76 6.35
CA ILE A 163 11.63 -6.19 6.41
C ILE A 163 12.18 -6.80 7.70
N MET A 164 13.46 -6.56 8.02
CA MET A 164 14.08 -7.09 9.23
C MET A 164 13.41 -6.53 10.50
N ALA A 165 13.06 -5.25 10.53
CA ALA A 165 12.37 -4.65 11.66
C ALA A 165 11.01 -5.32 11.93
N HIS A 166 10.23 -5.59 10.90
CA HIS A 166 8.96 -6.31 11.01
C HIS A 166 9.12 -7.75 11.46
N LEU A 167 10.19 -8.43 11.04
CA LEU A 167 10.52 -9.79 11.51
C LEU A 167 10.91 -9.78 12.98
N TYR A 168 11.76 -8.84 13.41
CA TYR A 168 12.17 -8.71 14.81
C TYR A 168 11.00 -8.37 15.72
N GLU A 169 10.12 -7.46 15.32
CA GLU A 169 8.93 -7.08 16.10
C GLU A 169 8.05 -8.30 16.40
N ARG A 170 7.90 -9.22 15.45
CA ARG A 170 7.11 -10.44 15.62
C ARG A 170 7.86 -11.53 16.36
N TYR A 171 9.17 -11.60 16.21
CA TYR A 171 10.02 -12.59 16.88
C TYR A 171 10.17 -12.30 18.38
N LEU A 172 10.30 -11.02 18.75
CA LEU A 172 10.45 -10.55 20.12
C LEU A 172 9.07 -10.48 20.81
N THR A 173 8.45 -11.64 21.00
CA THR A 173 7.14 -11.79 21.66
C THR A 173 7.29 -12.54 22.99
N ASN A 174 6.32 -12.35 23.89
CA ASN A 174 6.19 -13.14 25.12
C ASN A 174 5.33 -14.41 24.92
N THR A 175 4.91 -14.70 23.69
CA THR A 175 4.12 -15.89 23.38
C THR A 175 5.05 -17.11 23.39
N GLU A 176 4.68 -18.13 24.16
CA GLU A 176 5.44 -19.39 24.30
C GLU A 176 4.97 -20.42 23.26
N GLU A 177 5.76 -21.46 23.03
CA GLU A 177 5.47 -22.61 22.14
C GLU A 177 5.23 -22.23 20.66
N VAL A 178 5.97 -21.23 20.16
CA VAL A 178 5.86 -20.72 18.79
C VAL A 178 7.03 -21.16 17.89
N GLU A 179 7.58 -22.34 18.09
CA GLU A 179 8.81 -22.82 17.43
C GLU A 179 8.76 -22.74 15.90
N VAL A 180 7.63 -23.05 15.27
CA VAL A 180 7.49 -22.99 13.81
C VAL A 180 7.64 -21.55 13.33
N THR A 181 6.98 -20.63 14.00
CA THR A 181 7.05 -19.17 13.70
C THR A 181 8.46 -18.65 13.90
N ASP A 182 9.11 -19.03 15.00
CA ASP A 182 10.49 -18.63 15.31
C ASP A 182 11.47 -19.09 14.24
N ARG A 183 11.39 -20.35 13.81
CA ARG A 183 12.24 -20.89 12.73
C ARG A 183 12.01 -20.17 11.42
N MET A 184 10.77 -19.82 11.10
CA MET A 184 10.44 -19.03 9.90
C MET A 184 11.07 -17.64 9.97
N PHE A 185 10.94 -16.93 11.09
CA PHE A 185 11.53 -15.61 11.27
C PHE A 185 13.06 -15.64 11.22
N VAL A 186 13.70 -16.57 11.92
CA VAL A 186 15.15 -16.74 11.88
C VAL A 186 15.62 -17.04 10.45
N GLY A 187 14.94 -17.93 9.72
CA GLY A 187 15.27 -18.22 8.33
C GLY A 187 15.18 -17.00 7.42
N LEU A 188 14.12 -16.20 7.57
CA LEU A 188 13.94 -14.95 6.80
C LEU A 188 14.98 -13.89 7.18
N LEU A 189 15.31 -13.72 8.47
CA LEU A 189 16.33 -12.77 8.93
C LEU A 189 17.71 -13.14 8.36
N LEU A 190 18.10 -14.43 8.45
CA LEU A 190 19.36 -14.91 7.87
C LEU A 190 19.40 -14.70 6.36
N THR A 191 18.27 -14.88 5.67
CA THR A 191 18.15 -14.60 4.23
C THR A 191 18.40 -13.13 3.95
N MET A 192 17.77 -12.20 4.72
CA MET A 192 17.98 -10.77 4.56
C MET A 192 19.44 -10.35 4.79
N ILE A 193 20.10 -10.94 5.79
CA ILE A 193 21.53 -10.68 6.07
C ILE A 193 22.42 -11.18 4.93
N HIS A 194 22.06 -12.30 4.32
CA HIS A 194 22.89 -12.92 3.29
C HIS A 194 22.71 -12.30 1.91
N VAL A 195 21.48 -11.96 1.53
CA VAL A 195 21.17 -11.44 0.17
C VAL A 195 20.99 -9.93 0.09
N GLY A 196 20.94 -9.26 1.24
CA GLY A 196 20.68 -7.83 1.31
C GLY A 196 21.90 -6.92 0.99
N PRO A 197 23.13 -7.28 1.36
CA PRO A 197 24.33 -6.47 1.08
C PRO A 197 24.67 -6.36 -0.41
#